data_fcd659c286b09b1ce7fc8523b097aee4
#
_entry.id   fcd659c286b09b1ce7fc8523b097aee4
#
_cell.length_a   1.000
_cell.length_b   1.000
_cell.length_c   1.000
_cell.angle_alpha   90.00
_cell.angle_beta   90.00
_cell.angle_gamma   90.00
#
_symmetry.space_group_name_H-M   'P 1'
#
loop_
_entity.id
_entity.type
_entity.pdbx_description
1 polymer ?
#
loop_
_entity_poly.entity_id
_entity_poly.type
_entity_poly.pdbx_seq_one_letter_code
_entity_poly.pdbx_strand_id
1 'polypeptide(L)'
;MAEWPVDLEGVTESVVTTLGPNGRWNLAALGLFAGDPVTARTWGRTRTWRNFRERGGGYVQFTRDPVDFVDAACSIRELDDPVLGSTGAWVRVDAEAIDDGAEGGTQWVDWRLDPRESAVERRTVPTTNRGYYAVVEATVAASRLDIPAYDTEELRARLAYFADVVETCGGERERTALERLRDHVNAVDP
;
A
#
# COMPACT_ATOMS: atom_id res chain seq x y z
N MET A 1 -11.03 -19.54 -13.95
CA MET A 1 -10.69 -18.78 -12.73
C MET A 1 -9.95 -17.55 -13.21
N ALA A 2 -10.15 -16.40 -12.57
CA ALA A 2 -9.35 -15.24 -12.92
C ALA A 2 -7.90 -15.47 -12.45
N GLU A 3 -6.96 -14.87 -13.15
CA GLU A 3 -5.53 -14.94 -12.85
C GLU A 3 -5.04 -13.57 -12.39
N TRP A 4 -3.91 -13.55 -11.72
CA TRP A 4 -3.22 -12.30 -11.39
C TRP A 4 -2.80 -11.60 -12.69
N PRO A 5 -3.08 -10.29 -12.83
CA PRO A 5 -2.82 -9.57 -14.10
C PRO A 5 -1.34 -9.22 -14.30
N VAL A 6 -0.50 -9.52 -13.31
CA VAL A 6 0.94 -9.30 -13.29
C VAL A 6 1.65 -10.48 -12.65
N ASP A 7 2.91 -10.71 -13.02
CA ASP A 7 3.77 -11.66 -12.34
C ASP A 7 4.18 -11.11 -10.98
N LEU A 8 3.95 -11.88 -9.91
CA LEU A 8 4.31 -11.52 -8.54
C LEU A 8 5.58 -12.25 -8.13
N GLU A 9 6.53 -11.50 -7.58
CA GLU A 9 7.78 -12.05 -7.06
C GLU A 9 8.09 -11.43 -5.69
N GLY A 10 8.56 -12.27 -4.76
CA GLY A 10 8.94 -11.81 -3.42
C GLY A 10 7.80 -11.09 -2.70
N VAL A 11 8.04 -9.85 -2.28
CA VAL A 11 7.02 -8.93 -1.75
C VAL A 11 6.76 -7.84 -2.77
N THR A 12 5.52 -7.75 -3.25
CA THR A 12 5.10 -6.73 -4.21
C THR A 12 4.25 -5.69 -3.51
N GLU A 13 4.68 -4.42 -3.56
CA GLU A 13 3.88 -3.31 -3.06
C GLU A 13 2.68 -3.06 -3.97
N SER A 14 1.52 -2.91 -3.36
CA SER A 14 0.26 -2.63 -4.05
C SER A 14 -0.59 -1.67 -3.23
N VAL A 15 -1.68 -1.20 -3.82
CA VAL A 15 -2.75 -0.54 -3.08
C VAL A 15 -4.01 -1.39 -3.15
N VAL A 16 -4.82 -1.35 -2.11
CA VAL A 16 -6.08 -2.08 -2.05
C VAL A 16 -7.23 -1.14 -1.73
N THR A 17 -8.35 -1.31 -2.42
CA THR A 17 -9.60 -0.68 -2.04
C THR A 17 -10.56 -1.72 -1.48
N THR A 18 -11.14 -1.41 -0.33
CA THR A 18 -12.08 -2.29 0.37
C THR A 18 -13.35 -1.53 0.71
N LEU A 19 -14.52 -2.17 0.51
CA LEU A 19 -15.82 -1.52 0.73
C LEU A 19 -16.07 -1.30 2.23
N GLY A 20 -16.21 -0.04 2.63
CA GLY A 20 -16.53 0.35 3.98
C GLY A 20 -18.03 0.20 4.33
N PRO A 21 -18.38 0.31 5.61
CA PRO A 21 -19.79 0.23 6.06
C PRO A 21 -20.66 1.40 5.55
N ASN A 22 -20.02 2.51 5.18
CA ASN A 22 -20.66 3.71 4.62
C ASN A 22 -20.86 3.65 3.09
N GLY A 23 -20.54 2.52 2.45
CA GLY A 23 -20.66 2.33 1.01
C GLY A 23 -19.53 2.97 0.20
N ARG A 24 -18.50 3.52 0.85
CA ARG A 24 -17.31 4.07 0.19
C ARG A 24 -16.14 3.09 0.22
N TRP A 25 -15.25 3.22 -0.74
CA TRP A 25 -14.07 2.38 -0.87
C TRP A 25 -12.89 2.99 -0.12
N ASN A 26 -12.45 2.32 0.93
CA ASN A 26 -11.27 2.71 1.68
C ASN A 26 -10.01 2.30 0.92
N LEU A 27 -9.14 3.25 0.64
CA LEU A 27 -7.82 3.03 0.02
C LEU A 27 -6.78 2.75 1.12
N ALA A 28 -5.93 1.75 0.90
CA ALA A 28 -4.79 1.44 1.77
C ALA A 28 -3.65 0.81 0.98
N ALA A 29 -2.41 0.96 1.45
CA ALA A 29 -1.27 0.20 0.96
C ALA A 29 -1.35 -1.25 1.46
N LEU A 30 -0.93 -2.21 0.63
CA LEU A 30 -0.93 -3.63 0.96
C LEU A 30 0.23 -4.34 0.26
N GLY A 31 1.16 -4.88 1.03
CA GLY A 31 2.20 -5.76 0.52
C GLY A 31 1.66 -7.15 0.21
N LEU A 32 1.97 -7.66 -0.97
CA LEU A 32 1.60 -9.01 -1.42
C LEU A 32 2.80 -9.92 -1.33
N PHE A 33 2.64 -11.09 -0.73
CA PHE A 33 3.65 -12.14 -0.73
C PHE A 33 3.35 -13.11 -1.87
N ALA A 34 4.30 -13.20 -2.81
CA ALA A 34 4.19 -14.13 -3.92
C ALA A 34 4.18 -15.58 -3.42
N GLY A 35 3.32 -16.40 -4.03
CA GLY A 35 3.16 -17.81 -3.69
C GLY A 35 1.92 -18.42 -4.32
N ASP A 36 1.65 -19.67 -3.99
CA ASP A 36 0.40 -20.35 -4.34
C ASP A 36 -0.18 -20.98 -3.06
N PRO A 37 -1.13 -20.30 -2.43
CA PRO A 37 -1.79 -19.04 -2.81
C PRO A 37 -0.94 -17.78 -2.58
N VAL A 38 -1.28 -16.67 -3.26
CA VAL A 38 -0.80 -15.32 -2.91
C VAL A 38 -1.42 -14.91 -1.57
N THR A 39 -0.59 -14.32 -0.71
CA THR A 39 -1.04 -13.88 0.61
C THR A 39 -0.72 -12.40 0.87
N ALA A 40 -1.38 -11.83 1.87
CA ALA A 40 -1.08 -10.49 2.38
C ALA A 40 -1.24 -10.47 3.89
N ARG A 41 -0.52 -9.58 4.58
CA ARG A 41 -0.64 -9.40 6.03
C ARG A 41 -1.21 -8.02 6.37
N THR A 42 -2.20 -7.99 7.24
CA THR A 42 -2.66 -6.76 7.86
C THR A 42 -2.17 -6.68 9.30
N TRP A 43 -1.71 -5.49 9.70
CA TRP A 43 -1.25 -5.20 11.05
C TRP A 43 -2.27 -4.34 11.80
N GLY A 44 -2.63 -4.74 13.00
CA GLY A 44 -3.63 -4.06 13.81
C GLY A 44 -5.04 -4.18 13.25
N ARG A 45 -5.98 -3.51 13.90
CA ARG A 45 -7.41 -3.49 13.50
C ARG A 45 -7.71 -2.35 12.55
N THR A 46 -7.01 -2.32 11.40
CA THR A 46 -7.20 -1.31 10.36
C THR A 46 -8.57 -1.43 9.69
N ARG A 47 -8.91 -0.42 8.87
CA ARG A 47 -10.12 -0.46 8.03
C ARG A 47 -10.08 -1.62 7.04
N THR A 48 -8.91 -1.89 6.42
CA THR A 48 -8.71 -3.03 5.50
C THR A 48 -8.97 -4.36 6.20
N TRP A 49 -8.38 -4.57 7.38
CA TRP A 49 -8.63 -5.75 8.20
C TRP A 49 -10.12 -5.96 8.48
N ARG A 50 -10.82 -4.90 8.93
CA ARG A 50 -12.26 -4.98 9.22
C ARG A 50 -13.06 -5.31 7.96
N ASN A 51 -12.78 -4.60 6.86
CA ASN A 51 -13.53 -4.76 5.61
C ASN A 51 -13.29 -6.14 4.99
N PHE A 52 -12.07 -6.69 5.03
CA PHE A 52 -11.80 -8.07 4.62
C PHE A 52 -12.63 -9.06 5.46
N ARG A 53 -12.66 -8.86 6.78
CA ARG A 53 -13.42 -9.74 7.68
C ARG A 53 -14.93 -9.67 7.47
N GLU A 54 -15.48 -8.47 7.21
CA GLU A 54 -16.93 -8.25 7.12
C GLU A 54 -17.47 -8.38 5.69
N ARG A 55 -16.65 -8.10 4.68
CA ARG A 55 -17.05 -8.03 3.28
C ARG A 55 -16.37 -9.09 2.40
N GLY A 56 -15.33 -9.75 2.92
CA GLY A 56 -14.69 -10.88 2.28
C GLY A 56 -13.76 -10.56 1.11
N GLY A 57 -13.38 -9.29 0.88
CA GLY A 57 -12.45 -8.99 -0.21
C GLY A 57 -12.35 -7.53 -0.61
N GLY A 58 -11.75 -7.29 -1.77
CA GLY A 58 -11.50 -5.95 -2.30
C GLY A 58 -10.88 -5.98 -3.69
N TYR A 59 -10.36 -4.81 -4.12
CA TYR A 59 -9.65 -4.66 -5.39
C TYR A 59 -8.18 -4.35 -5.10
N VAL A 60 -7.30 -5.28 -5.38
CA VAL A 60 -5.85 -5.07 -5.36
C VAL A 60 -5.44 -4.42 -6.67
N GLN A 61 -4.61 -3.37 -6.60
CA GLN A 61 -4.28 -2.53 -7.73
C GLN A 61 -2.79 -2.25 -7.80
N PHE A 62 -2.26 -2.27 -9.01
CA PHE A 62 -0.87 -2.04 -9.32
C PHE A 62 -0.74 -0.66 -9.98
N THR A 63 -0.37 0.33 -9.18
CA THR A 63 -0.14 1.71 -9.63
C THR A 63 1.34 2.05 -9.57
N ARG A 64 1.77 2.94 -10.47
CA ARG A 64 3.08 3.60 -10.39
C ARG A 64 2.94 5.09 -10.08
N ASP A 65 1.78 5.51 -9.60
CA ASP A 65 1.61 6.86 -9.10
C ASP A 65 2.08 6.95 -7.64
N PRO A 66 3.18 7.67 -7.37
CA PRO A 66 3.73 7.75 -6.02
C PRO A 66 2.83 8.52 -5.05
N VAL A 67 1.99 9.44 -5.56
CA VAL A 67 1.05 10.20 -4.73
C VAL A 67 -0.06 9.29 -4.21
N ASP A 68 -0.65 8.47 -5.09
CA ASP A 68 -1.68 7.52 -4.68
C ASP A 68 -1.13 6.47 -3.70
N PHE A 69 0.15 6.08 -3.84
CA PHE A 69 0.81 5.16 -2.92
C PHE A 69 1.01 5.80 -1.52
N VAL A 70 1.48 7.04 -1.45
CA VAL A 70 1.63 7.79 -0.19
C VAL A 70 0.27 7.98 0.48
N ASP A 71 -0.74 8.42 -0.28
CA ASP A 71 -2.11 8.59 0.25
C ASP A 71 -2.66 7.27 0.81
N ALA A 72 -2.42 6.14 0.13
CA ALA A 72 -2.86 4.83 0.58
C ALA A 72 -2.18 4.36 1.87
N ALA A 73 -0.90 4.68 2.03
CA ALA A 73 -0.12 4.25 3.20
C ALA A 73 -0.28 5.14 4.42
N CYS A 74 -0.40 6.46 4.20
CA CYS A 74 -0.25 7.47 5.24
C CYS A 74 -1.52 8.27 5.54
N SER A 75 -2.61 8.08 4.78
CA SER A 75 -3.85 8.85 5.00
C SER A 75 -5.09 7.97 5.05
N ILE A 76 -6.19 8.55 5.52
CA ILE A 76 -7.51 7.96 5.39
C ILE A 76 -8.15 8.55 4.14
N ARG A 77 -8.17 7.78 3.06
CA ARG A 77 -8.77 8.19 1.79
C ARG A 77 -9.90 7.23 1.41
N GLU A 78 -11.07 7.78 1.17
CA GLU A 78 -12.25 7.05 0.71
C GLU A 78 -12.65 7.52 -0.69
N LEU A 79 -13.01 6.56 -1.54
CA LEU A 79 -13.35 6.74 -2.94
C LEU A 79 -14.79 6.33 -3.20
N ASP A 80 -15.40 6.89 -4.25
CA ASP A 80 -16.73 6.48 -4.71
C ASP A 80 -16.64 5.24 -5.61
N ASP A 81 -15.56 5.10 -6.39
CA ASP A 81 -15.27 3.96 -7.25
C ASP A 81 -14.14 3.09 -6.67
N PRO A 82 -14.16 1.75 -6.92
CA PRO A 82 -13.17 0.85 -6.37
C PRO A 82 -11.80 0.99 -7.03
N VAL A 83 -11.73 1.38 -8.31
CA VAL A 83 -10.49 1.38 -9.10
C VAL A 83 -9.98 2.79 -9.30
N LEU A 84 -8.70 3.02 -8.94
CA LEU A 84 -8.03 4.31 -9.12
C LEU A 84 -7.81 4.63 -10.60
N GLY A 85 -7.98 5.90 -10.96
CA GLY A 85 -7.66 6.38 -12.31
C GLY A 85 -6.18 6.23 -12.72
N SER A 86 -5.26 6.08 -11.77
CA SER A 86 -3.82 5.86 -12.00
C SER A 86 -3.44 4.39 -12.18
N THR A 87 -4.36 3.45 -11.92
CA THR A 87 -4.11 2.01 -11.95
C THR A 87 -3.63 1.53 -13.33
N GLY A 88 -2.57 0.72 -13.35
CA GLY A 88 -2.11 0.01 -14.54
C GLY A 88 -2.81 -1.33 -14.73
N ALA A 89 -3.05 -2.04 -13.64
CA ALA A 89 -3.79 -3.30 -13.60
C ALA A 89 -4.45 -3.48 -12.24
N TRP A 90 -5.55 -4.23 -12.20
CA TRP A 90 -6.24 -4.54 -10.96
C TRP A 90 -6.76 -5.98 -10.95
N VAL A 91 -6.99 -6.49 -9.76
CA VAL A 91 -7.62 -7.78 -9.53
C VAL A 91 -8.60 -7.68 -8.35
N ARG A 92 -9.85 -8.06 -8.57
CA ARG A 92 -10.81 -8.27 -7.49
C ARG A 92 -10.52 -9.61 -6.83
N VAL A 93 -10.36 -9.60 -5.53
CA VAL A 93 -10.03 -10.79 -4.75
C VAL A 93 -11.07 -11.06 -3.68
N ASP A 94 -11.28 -12.35 -3.39
CA ASP A 94 -11.82 -12.75 -2.10
C ASP A 94 -10.65 -12.91 -1.14
N ALA A 95 -10.84 -12.50 0.12
CA ALA A 95 -9.84 -12.55 1.18
C ALA A 95 -10.33 -13.48 2.30
N GLU A 96 -9.55 -14.53 2.58
CA GLU A 96 -9.80 -15.49 3.66
C GLU A 96 -8.66 -15.43 4.67
N ALA A 97 -9.01 -15.26 5.96
CA ALA A 97 -8.02 -15.32 7.03
C ALA A 97 -7.50 -16.76 7.16
N ILE A 98 -6.18 -16.95 7.08
CA ILE A 98 -5.53 -18.26 7.15
C ILE A 98 -4.66 -18.44 8.38
N ASP A 99 -4.18 -17.32 8.97
CA ASP A 99 -3.39 -17.32 10.19
C ASP A 99 -3.53 -15.99 10.92
N ASP A 100 -3.29 -15.95 12.22
CA ASP A 100 -3.27 -14.74 13.00
C ASP A 100 -2.33 -14.86 14.20
N GLY A 101 -1.88 -13.72 14.70
CA GLY A 101 -0.98 -13.67 15.85
C GLY A 101 -0.75 -12.27 16.37
N ALA A 102 0.30 -12.12 17.18
CA ALA A 102 0.75 -10.84 17.69
C ALA A 102 2.27 -10.77 17.72
N GLU A 103 2.81 -9.62 17.37
CA GLU A 103 4.24 -9.32 17.42
C GLU A 103 4.44 -7.88 17.94
N GLY A 104 5.34 -7.70 18.91
CA GLY A 104 5.58 -6.38 19.51
C GLY A 104 4.33 -5.71 20.12
N GLY A 105 3.33 -6.50 20.53
CA GLY A 105 2.03 -5.99 21.03
C GLY A 105 1.01 -5.64 19.94
N THR A 106 1.38 -5.74 18.67
CA THR A 106 0.48 -5.50 17.53
C THR A 106 -0.06 -6.82 16.99
N GLN A 107 -1.38 -6.93 16.87
CA GLN A 107 -2.02 -8.08 16.25
C GLN A 107 -1.80 -8.06 14.74
N TRP A 108 -1.67 -9.22 14.12
CA TRP A 108 -1.63 -9.38 12.67
C TRP A 108 -2.55 -10.50 12.22
N VAL A 109 -2.97 -10.44 10.96
CA VAL A 109 -3.74 -11.49 10.27
C VAL A 109 -3.16 -11.68 8.88
N ASP A 110 -2.90 -12.94 8.53
CA ASP A 110 -2.55 -13.36 7.18
C ASP A 110 -3.80 -13.73 6.40
N TRP A 111 -3.89 -13.20 5.22
CA TRP A 111 -5.00 -13.38 4.30
C TRP A 111 -4.54 -14.12 3.07
N ARG A 112 -5.25 -15.19 2.70
CA ARG A 112 -5.22 -15.76 1.37
C ARG A 112 -6.04 -14.89 0.44
N LEU A 113 -5.51 -14.58 -0.74
CA LEU A 113 -6.17 -13.74 -1.74
C LEU A 113 -6.48 -14.58 -2.98
N ASP A 114 -7.76 -14.86 -3.21
CA ASP A 114 -8.23 -15.65 -4.35
C ASP A 114 -8.75 -14.73 -5.48
N PRO A 115 -8.11 -14.69 -6.67
CA PRO A 115 -8.54 -13.87 -7.79
C PRO A 115 -9.91 -14.24 -8.31
N ARG A 116 -10.79 -13.24 -8.55
CA ARG A 116 -12.15 -13.41 -9.10
C ARG A 116 -12.34 -12.75 -10.44
N GLU A 117 -11.73 -11.59 -10.63
CA GLU A 117 -11.81 -10.80 -11.85
C GLU A 117 -10.57 -9.94 -11.94
N SER A 118 -10.03 -9.72 -13.13
CA SER A 118 -8.85 -8.87 -13.31
C SER A 118 -8.88 -8.14 -14.64
N ALA A 119 -8.20 -7.00 -14.71
CA ALA A 119 -7.98 -6.28 -15.95
C ALA A 119 -6.62 -5.58 -15.96
N VAL A 120 -6.09 -5.41 -17.16
CA VAL A 120 -4.94 -4.54 -17.44
C VAL A 120 -5.48 -3.28 -18.12
N GLU A 121 -5.43 -2.16 -17.39
CA GLU A 121 -5.94 -0.87 -17.84
C GLU A 121 -4.92 -0.13 -18.73
N ARG A 122 -3.63 -0.32 -18.45
CA ARG A 122 -2.53 0.34 -19.16
C ARG A 122 -1.35 -0.57 -19.33
N ARG A 123 -0.77 -0.56 -20.52
CA ARG A 123 0.51 -1.21 -20.80
C ARG A 123 1.57 -0.14 -21.01
N THR A 124 2.55 -0.08 -20.12
CA THR A 124 3.64 0.87 -20.17
C THR A 124 4.97 0.14 -20.07
N VAL A 125 6.00 0.67 -20.71
CA VAL A 125 7.37 0.22 -20.47
C VAL A 125 7.88 0.97 -19.23
N PRO A 126 8.15 0.28 -18.11
CA PRO A 126 8.60 0.95 -16.90
C PRO A 126 10.01 1.50 -17.08
N THR A 127 10.23 2.73 -16.64
CA THR A 127 11.58 3.30 -16.49
C THR A 127 12.08 3.11 -15.07
N THR A 128 13.39 3.01 -14.90
CA THR A 128 14.00 2.94 -13.57
C THR A 128 14.24 4.35 -13.05
N ASN A 129 13.25 4.92 -12.35
CA ASN A 129 13.39 6.22 -11.70
C ASN A 129 13.72 6.02 -10.22
N ARG A 130 14.90 6.44 -9.77
CA ARG A 130 15.34 6.31 -8.38
C ARG A 130 14.45 7.12 -7.41
N GLY A 131 13.93 8.26 -7.85
CA GLY A 131 13.00 9.06 -7.05
C GLY A 131 11.72 8.30 -6.70
N TYR A 132 11.16 7.53 -7.63
CA TYR A 132 9.98 6.71 -7.37
C TYR A 132 10.24 5.68 -6.25
N TYR A 133 11.33 4.93 -6.35
CA TYR A 133 11.67 3.93 -5.32
C TYR A 133 12.03 4.58 -3.98
N ALA A 134 12.64 5.78 -4.01
CA ALA A 134 12.90 6.55 -2.80
C ALA A 134 11.61 7.01 -2.11
N VAL A 135 10.56 7.38 -2.86
CA VAL A 135 9.24 7.67 -2.28
C VAL A 135 8.67 6.43 -1.59
N VAL A 136 8.74 5.25 -2.22
CA VAL A 136 8.25 4.01 -1.62
C VAL A 136 8.97 3.73 -0.30
N GLU A 137 10.30 3.77 -0.29
CA GLU A 137 11.11 3.52 0.92
C GLU A 137 10.87 4.57 2.03
N ALA A 138 10.75 5.85 1.65
CA ALA A 138 10.40 6.91 2.60
C ALA A 138 9.01 6.69 3.21
N THR A 139 8.04 6.25 2.39
CA THR A 139 6.68 5.95 2.84
C THR A 139 6.66 4.79 3.83
N VAL A 140 7.43 3.73 3.55
CA VAL A 140 7.59 2.59 4.46
C VAL A 140 8.20 3.04 5.79
N ALA A 141 9.21 3.92 5.77
CA ALA A 141 9.80 4.47 7.00
C ALA A 141 8.80 5.33 7.79
N ALA A 142 8.07 6.22 7.09
CA ALA A 142 7.07 7.10 7.71
C ALA A 142 5.93 6.32 8.37
N SER A 143 5.42 5.28 7.73
CA SER A 143 4.32 4.46 8.25
C SER A 143 4.66 3.70 9.53
N ARG A 144 5.93 3.69 9.96
CA ARG A 144 6.45 3.00 11.15
C ARG A 144 6.86 3.93 12.28
N LEU A 145 6.81 5.25 12.10
CA LEU A 145 7.27 6.23 13.12
C LEU A 145 6.54 6.08 14.46
N ASP A 146 5.25 5.74 14.43
CA ASP A 146 4.42 5.58 15.63
C ASP A 146 4.43 4.17 16.21
N ILE A 147 5.22 3.26 15.65
CA ILE A 147 5.26 1.87 16.09
C ILE A 147 6.43 1.69 17.08
N PRO A 148 6.17 1.43 18.38
CA PRO A 148 7.21 1.36 19.41
C PRO A 148 8.29 0.31 19.20
N ALA A 149 8.06 -0.66 18.31
CA ALA A 149 9.01 -1.73 17.99
C ALA A 149 10.17 -1.26 17.09
N TYR A 150 10.08 -0.07 16.50
CA TYR A 150 11.10 0.48 15.60
C TYR A 150 11.87 1.64 16.25
N ASP A 151 13.13 1.77 15.85
CA ASP A 151 13.97 2.91 16.25
C ASP A 151 13.57 4.17 15.45
N THR A 152 12.96 5.13 16.12
CA THR A 152 12.48 6.38 15.52
C THR A 152 13.61 7.24 14.94
N GLU A 153 14.81 7.23 15.56
CA GLU A 153 15.95 7.99 15.06
C GLU A 153 16.47 7.40 13.75
N GLU A 154 16.56 6.07 13.67
CA GLU A 154 16.92 5.37 12.42
C GLU A 154 15.87 5.65 11.32
N LEU A 155 14.57 5.57 11.62
CA LEU A 155 13.52 5.85 10.64
C LEU A 155 13.59 7.29 10.12
N ARG A 156 13.87 8.28 10.98
CA ARG A 156 14.05 9.68 10.60
C ARG A 156 15.28 9.88 9.72
N ALA A 157 16.40 9.22 10.04
CA ALA A 157 17.60 9.26 9.20
C ALA A 157 17.34 8.67 7.81
N ARG A 158 16.58 7.57 7.71
CA ARG A 158 16.14 6.99 6.44
C ARG A 158 15.24 7.93 5.66
N LEU A 159 14.27 8.57 6.32
CA LEU A 159 13.39 9.57 5.70
C LEU A 159 14.19 10.74 5.09
N ALA A 160 15.13 11.28 5.84
CA ALA A 160 15.98 12.37 5.36
C ALA A 160 16.80 11.93 4.12
N TYR A 161 17.44 10.76 4.20
CA TYR A 161 18.20 10.21 3.07
C TYR A 161 17.37 10.03 1.80
N PHE A 162 16.17 9.42 1.92
CA PHE A 162 15.32 9.20 0.75
C PHE A 162 14.68 10.49 0.24
N ALA A 163 14.41 11.47 1.12
CA ALA A 163 13.97 12.79 0.70
C ALA A 163 15.02 13.46 -0.22
N ASP A 164 16.30 13.40 0.13
CA ASP A 164 17.39 13.94 -0.71
C ASP A 164 17.46 13.21 -2.07
N VAL A 165 17.22 11.90 -2.09
CA VAL A 165 17.15 11.14 -3.36
C VAL A 165 15.97 11.59 -4.20
N VAL A 166 14.80 11.83 -3.61
CA VAL A 166 13.62 12.34 -4.33
C VAL A 166 13.88 13.73 -4.90
N GLU A 167 14.45 14.65 -4.11
CA GLU A 167 14.78 16.01 -4.59
C GLU A 167 15.75 16.00 -5.77
N THR A 168 16.72 15.07 -5.77
CA THR A 168 17.75 14.97 -6.80
C THR A 168 17.27 14.21 -8.05
N CYS A 169 16.53 13.12 -7.87
CA CYS A 169 16.22 12.15 -8.94
C CYS A 169 14.74 12.10 -9.31
N GLY A 170 13.86 12.65 -8.48
CA GLY A 170 12.41 12.62 -8.70
C GLY A 170 11.93 13.60 -9.75
N GLY A 171 10.85 13.26 -10.44
CA GLY A 171 10.05 14.17 -11.26
C GLY A 171 9.04 14.96 -10.42
N GLU A 172 8.12 15.62 -11.08
CA GLU A 172 7.08 16.43 -10.42
C GLU A 172 6.18 15.59 -9.50
N ARG A 173 5.78 14.40 -9.95
CA ARG A 173 4.91 13.51 -9.16
C ARG A 173 5.59 12.98 -7.90
N GLU A 174 6.86 12.61 -7.98
CA GLU A 174 7.64 12.15 -6.83
C GLU A 174 7.84 13.28 -5.81
N ARG A 175 8.07 14.53 -6.25
CA ARG A 175 8.17 15.68 -5.33
C ARG A 175 6.84 15.99 -4.66
N THR A 176 5.73 15.95 -5.41
CA THR A 176 4.39 16.10 -4.83
C THR A 176 4.10 15.01 -3.79
N ALA A 177 4.50 13.77 -4.06
CA ALA A 177 4.36 12.67 -3.11
C ALA A 177 5.20 12.90 -1.83
N LEU A 178 6.44 13.41 -1.98
CA LEU A 178 7.29 13.76 -0.84
C LEU A 178 6.70 14.89 0.01
N GLU A 179 6.10 15.90 -0.59
CA GLU A 179 5.40 16.98 0.12
C GLU A 179 4.27 16.42 0.98
N ARG A 180 3.41 15.55 0.41
CA ARG A 180 2.34 14.88 1.16
C ARG A 180 2.86 14.01 2.31
N LEU A 181 3.98 13.34 2.08
CA LEU A 181 4.61 12.53 3.11
C LEU A 181 5.12 13.39 4.27
N ARG A 182 5.73 14.54 3.95
CA ARG A 182 6.18 15.53 4.96
C ARG A 182 5.00 16.08 5.78
N ASP A 183 3.89 16.40 5.12
CA ASP A 183 2.67 16.85 5.81
C ASP A 183 2.15 15.79 6.79
N HIS A 184 2.16 14.51 6.38
CA HIS A 184 1.79 13.41 7.24
C HIS A 184 2.72 13.28 8.43
N VAL A 185 4.03 13.26 8.22
CA VAL A 185 5.04 13.14 9.29
C VAL A 185 4.92 14.30 10.30
N ASN A 186 4.74 15.53 9.82
CA ASN A 186 4.56 16.70 10.69
C ASN A 186 3.24 16.68 11.48
N ALA A 187 2.20 16.02 10.98
CA ALA A 187 0.93 15.85 11.68
C ALA A 187 0.99 14.81 12.80
N VAL A 188 1.87 13.83 12.67
CA VAL A 188 2.05 12.72 13.61
C VAL A 188 3.03 13.11 14.72
N ASP A 189 3.98 13.99 14.44
CA ASP A 189 5.07 14.38 15.34
C ASP A 189 5.24 15.92 15.29
N PRO A 190 4.33 16.68 15.95
CA PRO A 190 4.31 18.14 15.97
C PRO A 190 5.41 18.78 16.82
#